data_17ea86a5658ca8d1006a3836ee6b5213
#
_entry.id   17ea86a5658ca8d1006a3836ee6b5213
#
_cell.length_a   1.000
_cell.length_b   1.000
_cell.length_c   1.000
_cell.angle_alpha   90.00
_cell.angle_beta   90.00
_cell.angle_gamma   90.00
#
_symmetry.space_group_name_H-M   'P 1'
#
loop_
_entity.id
_entity.type
_entity.pdbx_description
1 polymer ?
#
loop_
_entity_poly.entity_id
_entity_poly.type
_entity_poly.pdbx_seq_one_letter_code
_entity_poly.pdbx_strand_id
1 'polypeptide(L)'
;MTRQGEPLFRARQISDAIWKNGGTTEAAGIRTLPAPLRAALERDFRLDTLHDSELRVADGGLTEKFLHRLDDGQLIESVLMHYPARGASRERHTLCISSQAGCAVGCPFCATGELGFGRDLETAEIVDQARHATRRLAADGKRLTNIVFMGMGEPLLNLDRVLAAVEALNDPRRFGLGARHITVSTSGVVPGIRRLTALGPQFTLAVSLHAARDALRDVLVPLNRRWPVAEVVDAARDHARVTGRRISYEYTMIGGVNDTDLDAQALADLLRGDHAHVNLIPMNQVAHTPWQASPMPVIEAFAAVLTDAGISTTIRRNRGQEVGAACGQLAAERAGEPAAPAVARRRERLEIASAAALRGERSEEPVPAMVGDER
;
A
#
# COMPACT_ATOMS: atom_id res chain seq x y z
N MET A 1 -3.07 11.66 -33.05
CA MET A 1 -2.21 11.43 -34.25
C MET A 1 -3.01 11.56 -35.54
N THR A 2 -3.97 10.69 -35.83
CA THR A 2 -4.78 10.74 -37.05
C THR A 2 -5.53 12.04 -37.31
N ARG A 3 -6.05 12.70 -36.22
CA ARG A 3 -6.72 14.03 -36.33
C ARG A 3 -5.76 15.19 -36.64
N GLN A 4 -4.45 15.00 -36.45
CA GLN A 4 -3.41 16.01 -36.73
C GLN A 4 -2.58 15.68 -37.97
N GLY A 5 -2.96 14.66 -38.75
CA GLY A 5 -2.24 14.23 -39.97
C GLY A 5 -0.87 13.59 -39.69
N GLU A 6 -0.54 13.28 -38.43
CA GLU A 6 0.76 12.70 -38.06
C GLU A 6 0.80 11.19 -38.37
N PRO A 7 1.93 10.67 -38.90
CA PRO A 7 2.11 9.25 -39.16
C PRO A 7 2.03 8.40 -37.90
N LEU A 8 1.46 7.18 -37.98
CA LEU A 8 1.27 6.27 -36.83
C LEU A 8 2.57 5.91 -36.08
N PHE A 9 3.72 5.89 -36.75
CA PHE A 9 4.99 5.60 -36.07
C PHE A 9 5.35 6.67 -35.04
N ARG A 10 4.84 7.90 -35.17
CA ARG A 10 5.01 8.97 -34.13
C ARG A 10 4.38 8.58 -32.80
N ALA A 11 3.23 7.88 -32.83
CA ALA A 11 2.61 7.36 -31.64
C ALA A 11 3.54 6.39 -30.88
N ARG A 12 4.28 5.54 -31.64
CA ARG A 12 5.28 4.63 -31.05
C ARG A 12 6.45 5.41 -30.45
N GLN A 13 6.96 6.43 -31.15
CA GLN A 13 8.04 7.28 -30.62
C GLN A 13 7.63 7.98 -29.31
N ILE A 14 6.40 8.49 -29.24
CA ILE A 14 5.87 9.10 -28.01
C ILE A 14 5.74 8.04 -26.91
N SER A 15 5.12 6.90 -27.22
CA SER A 15 4.98 5.80 -26.27
C SER A 15 6.34 5.34 -25.72
N ASP A 16 7.31 5.12 -26.59
CA ASP A 16 8.66 4.71 -26.18
C ASP A 16 9.33 5.77 -25.29
N ALA A 17 9.15 7.04 -25.62
CA ALA A 17 9.72 8.14 -24.84
C ALA A 17 9.07 8.29 -23.45
N ILE A 18 7.80 7.93 -23.29
CA ILE A 18 7.06 7.99 -22.02
C ILE A 18 7.36 6.78 -21.14
N TRP A 19 7.53 5.59 -21.72
CA TRP A 19 7.54 4.35 -20.94
C TRP A 19 8.90 3.71 -20.73
N LYS A 20 9.87 3.88 -21.66
CA LYS A 20 11.18 3.25 -21.53
C LYS A 20 12.02 3.93 -20.44
N ASN A 21 12.55 3.14 -19.52
CA ASN A 21 13.40 3.61 -18.40
C ASN A 21 12.75 4.71 -17.53
N GLY A 22 11.41 4.64 -17.36
CA GLY A 22 10.64 5.66 -16.64
C GLY A 22 10.30 6.91 -17.46
N GLY A 23 10.85 7.00 -18.67
CA GLY A 23 10.49 7.98 -19.68
C GLY A 23 10.86 9.42 -19.38
N THR A 24 10.48 10.29 -20.31
CA THR A 24 10.61 11.75 -20.15
C THR A 24 9.41 12.33 -19.37
N THR A 25 9.65 13.43 -18.67
CA THR A 25 8.62 14.23 -17.98
C THR A 25 8.12 15.39 -18.84
N GLU A 26 8.85 15.72 -19.91
CA GLU A 26 8.58 16.87 -20.78
C GLU A 26 8.60 16.47 -22.26
N ALA A 27 7.70 17.03 -23.07
CA ALA A 27 7.67 16.78 -24.50
C ALA A 27 8.94 17.30 -25.21
N ALA A 28 9.55 18.35 -24.68
CA ALA A 28 10.84 18.89 -25.17
C ALA A 28 11.95 17.84 -25.21
N GLY A 29 11.94 16.88 -24.27
CA GLY A 29 12.89 15.77 -24.22
C GLY A 29 12.74 14.73 -25.33
N ILE A 30 11.63 14.70 -26.07
CA ILE A 30 11.38 13.73 -27.14
C ILE A 30 12.03 14.22 -28.45
N ARG A 31 13.35 14.19 -28.50
CA ARG A 31 14.13 14.73 -29.64
C ARG A 31 13.87 14.07 -30.98
N THR A 32 13.26 12.90 -31.00
CA THR A 32 12.86 12.17 -32.22
C THR A 32 11.64 12.76 -32.90
N LEU A 33 10.92 13.69 -32.24
CA LEU A 33 9.73 14.36 -32.79
C LEU A 33 10.10 15.72 -33.39
N PRO A 34 9.37 16.16 -34.44
CA PRO A 34 9.46 17.53 -34.95
C PRO A 34 9.11 18.58 -33.85
N ALA A 35 9.73 19.74 -33.91
CA ALA A 35 9.49 20.81 -32.93
C ALA A 35 8.01 21.21 -32.83
N PRO A 36 7.25 21.38 -33.92
CA PRO A 36 5.81 21.71 -33.83
C PRO A 36 5.01 20.67 -33.08
N LEU A 37 5.32 19.36 -33.27
CA LEU A 37 4.62 18.27 -32.57
C LEU A 37 4.97 18.25 -31.08
N ARG A 38 6.23 18.53 -30.71
CA ARG A 38 6.62 18.67 -29.30
C ARG A 38 5.85 19.81 -28.62
N ALA A 39 5.79 20.96 -29.27
CA ALA A 39 5.04 22.11 -28.76
C ALA A 39 3.53 21.82 -28.62
N ALA A 40 2.96 21.06 -29.53
CA ALA A 40 1.56 20.64 -29.44
C ALA A 40 1.35 19.66 -28.28
N LEU A 41 2.27 18.70 -28.06
CA LEU A 41 2.21 17.78 -26.94
C LEU A 41 2.33 18.51 -25.59
N GLU A 42 3.26 19.46 -25.46
CA GLU A 42 3.44 20.27 -24.26
C GLU A 42 2.20 21.09 -23.90
N ARG A 43 1.53 21.64 -24.91
CA ARG A 43 0.30 22.43 -24.73
C ARG A 43 -0.91 21.55 -24.37
N ASP A 44 -1.04 20.38 -25.01
CA ASP A 44 -2.28 19.62 -24.98
C ASP A 44 -2.24 18.44 -23.99
N PHE A 45 -1.06 18.06 -23.46
CA PHE A 45 -0.86 16.91 -22.59
C PHE A 45 0.13 17.23 -21.46
N ARG A 46 -0.13 16.67 -20.29
CA ARG A 46 0.84 16.56 -19.22
C ARG A 46 1.53 15.19 -19.30
N LEU A 47 2.86 15.18 -19.28
CA LEU A 47 3.64 13.95 -19.33
C LEU A 47 4.11 13.48 -17.95
N ASP A 48 3.92 14.27 -16.90
CA ASP A 48 4.16 13.90 -15.51
C ASP A 48 3.16 14.62 -14.60
N THR A 49 2.67 13.93 -13.58
CA THR A 49 1.70 14.45 -12.60
C THR A 49 2.32 14.69 -11.23
N LEU A 50 3.63 14.35 -11.08
CA LEU A 50 4.36 14.49 -9.82
C LEU A 50 5.31 15.69 -9.91
N HIS A 51 5.18 16.61 -8.96
CA HIS A 51 6.03 17.78 -8.84
C HIS A 51 6.88 17.72 -7.56
N ASP A 52 8.00 18.42 -7.55
CA ASP A 52 8.84 18.69 -6.38
C ASP A 52 9.05 17.46 -5.48
N SER A 53 9.60 16.39 -6.03
CA SER A 53 9.86 15.18 -5.25
C SER A 53 11.06 15.36 -4.32
N GLU A 54 10.82 15.32 -3.00
CA GLU A 54 11.87 15.28 -1.99
C GLU A 54 12.30 13.83 -1.73
N LEU A 55 13.61 13.58 -1.68
CA LEU A 55 14.20 12.26 -1.41
C LEU A 55 14.77 12.22 0.02
N ARG A 56 14.35 11.19 0.78
CA ARG A 56 14.98 10.81 2.05
C ARG A 56 15.51 9.37 1.96
N VAL A 57 16.71 9.14 2.46
CA VAL A 57 17.42 7.86 2.33
C VAL A 57 17.68 7.27 3.71
N ALA A 58 17.45 5.98 3.89
CA ALA A 58 17.66 5.22 5.12
C ALA A 58 18.30 3.85 4.85
N ASP A 59 18.59 3.11 5.91
CA ASP A 59 19.16 1.75 5.85
C ASP A 59 20.44 1.67 5.02
N GLY A 60 21.28 2.71 5.08
CA GLY A 60 22.53 2.76 4.31
C GLY A 60 22.32 2.78 2.79
N GLY A 61 21.25 3.42 2.31
CA GLY A 61 20.90 3.49 0.89
C GLY A 61 19.97 2.38 0.39
N LEU A 62 19.52 1.50 1.29
CA LEU A 62 18.62 0.41 0.90
C LEU A 62 17.14 0.78 0.91
N THR A 63 16.80 1.98 1.42
CA THR A 63 15.44 2.51 1.44
C THR A 63 15.46 3.97 1.02
N GLU A 64 14.71 4.31 -0.02
CA GLU A 64 14.53 5.65 -0.54
C GLU A 64 13.04 6.03 -0.44
N LYS A 65 12.72 7.07 0.35
CA LYS A 65 11.37 7.64 0.46
C LYS A 65 11.29 8.90 -0.38
N PHE A 66 10.27 8.98 -1.23
CA PHE A 66 9.96 10.14 -2.03
C PHE A 66 8.68 10.78 -1.51
N LEU A 67 8.71 12.08 -1.29
CA LEU A 67 7.56 12.93 -1.04
C LEU A 67 7.23 13.66 -2.36
N HIS A 68 6.07 13.43 -2.91
CA HIS A 68 5.61 14.00 -4.17
C HIS A 68 4.50 15.02 -3.92
N ARG A 69 4.56 16.15 -4.61
CA ARG A 69 3.47 17.13 -4.69
C ARG A 69 2.65 16.88 -5.95
N LEU A 70 1.33 16.85 -5.80
CA LEU A 70 0.38 16.76 -6.90
C LEU A 70 -0.05 18.14 -7.39
N ASP A 71 -0.72 18.22 -8.54
CA ASP A 71 -1.20 19.46 -9.17
C ASP A 71 -2.07 20.32 -8.26
N ASP A 72 -2.88 19.71 -7.41
CA ASP A 72 -3.78 20.38 -6.45
C ASP A 72 -3.09 20.72 -5.12
N GLY A 73 -1.78 20.49 -5.02
CA GLY A 73 -0.99 20.74 -3.82
C GLY A 73 -1.06 19.62 -2.77
N GLN A 74 -1.84 18.55 -2.99
CA GLN A 74 -1.82 17.38 -2.12
C GLN A 74 -0.43 16.71 -2.16
N LEU A 75 -0.04 16.13 -1.03
CA LEU A 75 1.22 15.42 -0.89
C LEU A 75 0.97 13.92 -0.77
N ILE A 76 1.77 13.14 -1.47
CA ILE A 76 1.79 11.68 -1.37
C ILE A 76 3.21 11.18 -1.22
N GLU A 77 3.36 9.98 -0.69
CA GLU A 77 4.67 9.35 -0.53
C GLU A 77 4.74 8.02 -1.27
N SER A 78 5.93 7.72 -1.78
CA SER A 78 6.28 6.39 -2.27
C SER A 78 7.62 5.96 -1.71
N VAL A 79 7.85 4.62 -1.59
CA VAL A 79 9.07 4.08 -0.98
C VAL A 79 9.69 3.03 -1.89
N LEU A 80 10.93 3.28 -2.33
CA LEU A 80 11.73 2.33 -3.09
C LEU A 80 12.67 1.57 -2.16
N MET A 81 12.52 0.25 -2.12
CA MET A 81 13.29 -0.65 -1.27
C MET A 81 14.19 -1.54 -2.10
N HIS A 82 15.49 -1.53 -1.77
CA HIS A 82 16.50 -2.35 -2.42
C HIS A 82 16.81 -3.59 -1.59
N TYR A 83 16.73 -4.75 -2.20
CA TYR A 83 17.05 -6.05 -1.62
C TYR A 83 18.22 -6.63 -2.42
N PRO A 84 19.47 -6.49 -1.94
CA PRO A 84 20.62 -7.12 -2.57
C PRO A 84 20.46 -8.63 -2.68
N ALA A 85 21.07 -9.23 -3.69
CA ALA A 85 21.12 -10.68 -3.82
C ALA A 85 21.76 -11.32 -2.58
N ARG A 86 21.15 -12.38 -2.05
CA ARG A 86 21.68 -13.15 -0.91
C ARG A 86 21.47 -14.64 -1.15
N GLY A 87 22.54 -15.40 -1.14
CA GLY A 87 22.48 -16.84 -1.45
C GLY A 87 21.83 -17.08 -2.81
N ALA A 88 20.77 -17.88 -2.85
CA ALA A 88 20.01 -18.20 -4.06
C ALA A 88 19.00 -17.09 -4.47
N SER A 89 18.78 -16.07 -3.64
CA SER A 89 17.82 -15.00 -3.95
C SER A 89 18.43 -13.97 -4.91
N ARG A 90 17.66 -13.59 -5.94
CA ARG A 90 18.05 -12.53 -6.87
C ARG A 90 17.86 -11.15 -6.25
N GLU A 91 18.64 -10.17 -6.74
CA GLU A 91 18.43 -8.76 -6.43
C GLU A 91 16.99 -8.35 -6.77
N ARG A 92 16.38 -7.53 -5.88
CA ARG A 92 15.02 -7.06 -6.04
C ARG A 92 14.90 -5.59 -5.65
N HIS A 93 14.19 -4.82 -6.47
CA HIS A 93 13.81 -3.45 -6.20
C HIS A 93 12.30 -3.37 -6.14
N THR A 94 11.76 -3.12 -4.94
CA THR A 94 10.32 -3.09 -4.68
C THR A 94 9.89 -1.66 -4.41
N LEU A 95 8.90 -1.18 -5.15
CA LEU A 95 8.28 0.11 -4.92
C LEU A 95 6.96 -0.05 -4.17
N CYS A 96 6.82 0.62 -3.05
CA CYS A 96 5.57 0.83 -2.34
C CYS A 96 4.95 2.13 -2.84
N ILE A 97 3.71 2.05 -3.38
CA ILE A 97 3.01 3.19 -3.97
C ILE A 97 1.72 3.49 -3.25
N SER A 98 1.32 4.75 -3.33
CA SER A 98 0.08 5.29 -2.79
C SER A 98 -1.06 5.22 -3.79
N SER A 99 -2.29 5.06 -3.30
CA SER A 99 -3.53 5.02 -4.08
C SER A 99 -4.50 6.16 -3.76
N GLN A 100 -4.27 6.87 -2.65
CA GLN A 100 -5.06 8.02 -2.21
C GLN A 100 -4.11 9.07 -1.59
N ALA A 101 -4.53 10.31 -1.57
CA ALA A 101 -3.96 11.35 -0.73
C ALA A 101 -4.65 11.26 0.64
N GLY A 102 -3.94 10.75 1.64
CA GLY A 102 -4.53 10.34 2.92
C GLY A 102 -5.21 8.97 2.85
N CYS A 103 -6.06 8.62 3.84
CA CYS A 103 -6.77 7.35 3.88
C CYS A 103 -8.09 7.47 4.65
N ALA A 104 -9.17 6.94 4.07
CA ALA A 104 -10.51 6.99 4.67
C ALA A 104 -10.72 5.95 5.79
N VAL A 105 -9.85 4.95 5.93
CA VAL A 105 -10.05 3.83 6.89
C VAL A 105 -9.78 4.25 8.33
N GLY A 106 -8.79 5.14 8.56
CA GLY A 106 -8.53 5.72 9.88
C GLY A 106 -7.91 4.75 10.89
N CYS A 107 -7.13 3.75 10.46
CA CYS A 107 -6.42 2.82 11.37
C CYS A 107 -5.52 3.57 12.34
N PRO A 108 -5.69 3.42 13.68
CA PRO A 108 -4.96 4.23 14.66
C PRO A 108 -3.45 3.96 14.72
N PHE A 109 -2.99 2.82 14.25
CA PHE A 109 -1.56 2.48 14.18
C PHE A 109 -0.88 2.99 12.90
N CYS A 110 -1.61 3.72 12.05
CA CYS A 110 -1.13 4.19 10.75
C CYS A 110 -1.15 5.73 10.69
N ALA A 111 0.00 6.35 10.41
CA ALA A 111 0.11 7.79 10.27
C ALA A 111 -0.77 8.35 9.13
N THR A 112 -0.89 7.61 8.02
CA THR A 112 -1.79 7.99 6.92
C THR A 112 -3.26 8.01 7.36
N GLY A 113 -3.66 7.08 8.24
CA GLY A 113 -5.02 7.06 8.81
C GLY A 113 -5.31 8.28 9.68
N GLU A 114 -4.27 8.84 10.33
CA GLU A 114 -4.36 10.07 11.13
C GLU A 114 -4.54 11.32 10.26
N LEU A 115 -3.97 11.35 9.07
CA LEU A 115 -4.13 12.47 8.15
C LEU A 115 -5.56 12.65 7.67
N GLY A 116 -6.38 11.58 7.76
CA GLY A 116 -7.69 11.53 7.15
C GLY A 116 -7.63 11.38 5.63
N PHE A 117 -8.78 11.53 4.98
CA PHE A 117 -8.93 11.35 3.55
C PHE A 117 -8.93 12.71 2.84
N GLY A 118 -8.09 12.87 1.85
CA GLY A 118 -8.12 14.01 0.92
C GLY A 118 -8.92 13.67 -0.32
N ARG A 119 -8.37 12.82 -1.19
CA ARG A 119 -9.03 12.32 -2.40
C ARG A 119 -8.40 11.01 -2.91
N ASP A 120 -9.09 10.37 -3.82
CA ASP A 120 -8.52 9.30 -4.64
C ASP A 120 -7.45 9.85 -5.60
N LEU A 121 -6.40 9.06 -5.83
CA LEU A 121 -5.42 9.37 -6.88
C LEU A 121 -5.97 8.98 -8.25
N GLU A 122 -5.66 9.81 -9.25
CA GLU A 122 -5.89 9.45 -10.64
C GLU A 122 -4.94 8.32 -11.10
N THR A 123 -5.34 7.57 -12.11
CA THR A 123 -4.50 6.49 -12.66
C THR A 123 -3.11 6.97 -13.05
N ALA A 124 -2.99 8.17 -13.61
CA ALA A 124 -1.71 8.76 -13.99
C ALA A 124 -0.83 9.02 -12.76
N GLU A 125 -1.38 9.59 -11.68
CA GLU A 125 -0.67 9.85 -10.42
C GLU A 125 -0.15 8.57 -9.76
N ILE A 126 -0.91 7.46 -9.86
CA ILE A 126 -0.49 6.16 -9.37
C ILE A 126 0.67 5.62 -10.21
N VAL A 127 0.55 5.68 -11.54
CA VAL A 127 1.56 5.17 -12.48
C VAL A 127 2.84 5.99 -12.46
N ASP A 128 2.74 7.30 -12.30
CA ASP A 128 3.89 8.20 -12.31
C ASP A 128 4.82 7.98 -11.12
N GLN A 129 4.33 7.48 -9.97
CA GLN A 129 5.19 7.01 -8.88
C GLN A 129 6.13 5.90 -9.36
N ALA A 130 5.63 4.95 -10.17
CA ALA A 130 6.43 3.88 -10.73
C ALA A 130 7.39 4.40 -11.83
N ARG A 131 6.97 5.37 -12.64
CA ARG A 131 7.83 6.02 -13.64
C ARG A 131 8.99 6.77 -12.95
N HIS A 132 8.70 7.51 -11.88
CA HIS A 132 9.70 8.22 -11.09
C HIS A 132 10.76 7.26 -10.52
N ALA A 133 10.33 6.19 -9.84
CA ALA A 133 11.23 5.18 -9.30
C ALA A 133 12.04 4.45 -10.40
N THR A 134 11.44 4.23 -11.58
CA THR A 134 12.13 3.61 -12.71
C THR A 134 13.22 4.52 -13.27
N ARG A 135 12.97 5.83 -13.39
CA ARG A 135 14.03 6.82 -13.78
C ARG A 135 15.16 6.81 -12.77
N ARG A 136 14.83 6.80 -11.48
CA ARG A 136 15.83 6.75 -10.40
C ARG A 136 16.71 5.49 -10.48
N LEU A 137 16.10 4.32 -10.70
CA LEU A 137 16.81 3.05 -10.84
C LEU A 137 17.63 2.97 -12.14
N ALA A 138 17.11 3.51 -13.23
CA ALA A 138 17.79 3.50 -14.53
C ALA A 138 19.12 4.30 -14.50
N ALA A 139 19.20 5.35 -13.68
CA ALA A 139 20.44 6.09 -13.46
C ALA A 139 21.58 5.21 -12.89
N ASP A 140 21.22 4.16 -12.13
CA ASP A 140 22.15 3.19 -11.55
C ASP A 140 22.23 1.88 -12.37
N GLY A 141 21.67 1.83 -13.59
CA GLY A 141 21.62 0.63 -14.44
C GLY A 141 20.71 -0.48 -13.88
N LYS A 142 19.82 -0.15 -12.95
CA LYS A 142 18.90 -1.09 -12.28
C LYS A 142 17.50 -0.96 -12.87
N ARG A 143 16.62 -1.90 -12.47
CA ARG A 143 15.22 -1.91 -12.91
C ARG A 143 14.26 -2.19 -11.76
N LEU A 144 13.06 -1.64 -11.85
CA LEU A 144 11.96 -1.96 -10.95
C LEU A 144 11.53 -3.42 -11.15
N THR A 145 11.43 -4.19 -10.06
CA THR A 145 11.09 -5.62 -10.12
C THR A 145 9.74 -5.96 -9.50
N ASN A 146 9.31 -5.20 -8.50
CA ASN A 146 8.06 -5.44 -7.77
C ASN A 146 7.39 -4.13 -7.40
N ILE A 147 6.05 -4.15 -7.36
CA ILE A 147 5.23 -3.05 -6.86
C ILE A 147 4.25 -3.57 -5.81
N VAL A 148 4.10 -2.83 -4.72
CA VAL A 148 3.11 -3.11 -3.69
C VAL A 148 2.26 -1.85 -3.44
N PHE A 149 0.94 -1.99 -3.50
CA PHE A 149 -0.02 -0.93 -3.15
C PHE A 149 -0.25 -0.96 -1.63
N MET A 150 0.77 -0.55 -0.89
CA MET A 150 0.81 -0.53 0.59
C MET A 150 1.27 0.83 1.11
N GLY A 151 1.24 1.86 0.26
CA GLY A 151 1.49 3.24 0.60
C GLY A 151 0.26 3.91 1.23
N MET A 152 0.05 5.18 0.91
CA MET A 152 -1.09 5.93 1.42
C MET A 152 -2.37 5.52 0.70
N GLY A 153 -3.45 5.29 1.51
CA GLY A 153 -4.79 5.00 1.02
C GLY A 153 -5.21 3.53 1.07
N GLU A 154 -6.50 3.31 0.84
CA GLU A 154 -7.13 2.00 0.68
C GLU A 154 -7.37 1.73 -0.82
N PRO A 155 -6.60 0.82 -1.45
CA PRO A 155 -6.68 0.62 -2.91
C PRO A 155 -8.06 0.17 -3.39
N LEU A 156 -8.82 -0.59 -2.60
CA LEU A 156 -10.12 -1.09 -3.03
C LEU A 156 -11.25 -0.05 -2.91
N LEU A 157 -11.01 1.10 -2.27
CA LEU A 157 -11.91 2.25 -2.35
C LEU A 157 -11.67 3.07 -3.64
N ASN A 158 -10.47 2.97 -4.23
CA ASN A 158 -10.11 3.57 -5.53
C ASN A 158 -9.92 2.51 -6.63
N LEU A 159 -10.74 1.45 -6.62
CA LEU A 159 -10.47 0.22 -7.35
C LEU A 159 -10.36 0.41 -8.86
N ASP A 160 -11.19 1.24 -9.48
CA ASP A 160 -11.17 1.41 -10.94
C ASP A 160 -9.85 2.03 -11.42
N ARG A 161 -9.36 3.06 -10.72
CA ARG A 161 -8.08 3.70 -11.05
C ARG A 161 -6.89 2.81 -10.73
N VAL A 162 -6.97 2.04 -9.64
CA VAL A 162 -5.95 1.04 -9.27
C VAL A 162 -5.86 -0.06 -10.33
N LEU A 163 -6.99 -0.59 -10.81
CA LEU A 163 -6.99 -1.60 -11.87
C LEU A 163 -6.42 -1.07 -13.18
N ALA A 164 -6.78 0.15 -13.58
CA ALA A 164 -6.22 0.80 -14.76
C ALA A 164 -4.69 1.04 -14.61
N ALA A 165 -4.23 1.37 -13.41
CA ALA A 165 -2.79 1.48 -13.12
C ALA A 165 -2.10 0.12 -13.20
N VAL A 166 -2.67 -0.94 -12.62
CA VAL A 166 -2.14 -2.31 -12.70
C VAL A 166 -2.06 -2.78 -14.15
N GLU A 167 -3.06 -2.49 -14.98
CA GLU A 167 -3.03 -2.78 -16.42
C GLU A 167 -1.85 -2.08 -17.10
N ALA A 168 -1.65 -0.78 -16.84
CA ALA A 168 -0.53 -0.04 -17.39
C ALA A 168 0.84 -0.59 -16.95
N LEU A 169 0.96 -1.00 -15.68
CA LEU A 169 2.18 -1.57 -15.11
C LEU A 169 2.47 -2.99 -15.67
N ASN A 170 1.42 -3.73 -16.02
CA ASN A 170 1.56 -5.08 -16.55
C ASN A 170 1.73 -5.12 -18.07
N ASP A 171 1.27 -4.11 -18.83
CA ASP A 171 1.35 -4.05 -20.30
C ASP A 171 2.82 -4.13 -20.78
N PRO A 172 3.20 -5.15 -21.57
CA PRO A 172 4.56 -5.32 -22.08
C PRO A 172 5.08 -4.15 -22.93
N ARG A 173 4.18 -3.34 -23.50
CA ARG A 173 4.53 -2.14 -24.28
C ARG A 173 4.83 -0.93 -23.40
N ARG A 174 4.57 -1.04 -22.09
CA ARG A 174 4.78 0.02 -21.09
C ARG A 174 5.84 -0.41 -20.08
N PHE A 175 5.45 -0.86 -18.88
CA PHE A 175 6.39 -1.35 -17.88
C PHE A 175 6.75 -2.83 -18.05
N GLY A 176 5.82 -3.67 -18.52
CA GLY A 176 6.02 -5.09 -18.67
C GLY A 176 6.28 -5.83 -17.35
N LEU A 177 5.81 -5.29 -16.24
CA LEU A 177 5.96 -5.94 -14.94
C LEU A 177 4.98 -7.10 -14.85
N GLY A 178 5.49 -8.32 -14.64
CA GLY A 178 4.64 -9.51 -14.53
C GLY A 178 3.64 -9.37 -13.39
N ALA A 179 2.38 -9.77 -13.59
CA ALA A 179 1.32 -9.60 -12.61
C ALA A 179 1.67 -10.17 -11.23
N ARG A 180 2.43 -11.27 -11.16
CA ARG A 180 2.90 -11.90 -9.91
C ARG A 180 3.89 -11.03 -9.11
N HIS A 181 4.42 -9.98 -9.69
CA HIS A 181 5.29 -8.99 -9.05
C HIS A 181 4.52 -7.76 -8.57
N ILE A 182 3.20 -7.77 -8.70
CA ILE A 182 2.31 -6.74 -8.20
C ILE A 182 1.52 -7.31 -7.03
N THR A 183 1.46 -6.57 -5.92
CA THR A 183 0.62 -6.89 -4.77
C THR A 183 -0.34 -5.72 -4.53
N VAL A 184 -1.63 -6.00 -4.46
CA VAL A 184 -2.64 -5.03 -4.04
C VAL A 184 -3.10 -5.40 -2.65
N SER A 185 -3.00 -4.44 -1.70
CA SER A 185 -3.49 -4.65 -0.34
C SER A 185 -4.87 -4.08 -0.13
N THR A 186 -5.55 -4.56 0.89
CA THR A 186 -6.82 -3.99 1.38
C THR A 186 -6.96 -4.21 2.87
N SER A 187 -7.58 -3.27 3.55
CA SER A 187 -8.01 -3.42 4.95
C SER A 187 -9.31 -4.25 5.09
N GLY A 188 -9.84 -4.79 3.97
CA GLY A 188 -11.00 -5.67 3.98
C GLY A 188 -12.26 -5.04 3.41
N VAL A 189 -12.17 -4.26 2.33
CA VAL A 189 -13.32 -3.75 1.57
C VAL A 189 -13.95 -4.93 0.80
N VAL A 190 -14.90 -5.62 1.44
CA VAL A 190 -15.50 -6.87 0.93
C VAL A 190 -16.09 -6.74 -0.47
N PRO A 191 -16.87 -5.69 -0.82
CA PRO A 191 -17.34 -5.53 -2.19
C PRO A 191 -16.19 -5.43 -3.22
N GLY A 192 -15.09 -4.77 -2.86
CA GLY A 192 -13.90 -4.68 -3.68
C GLY A 192 -13.23 -6.05 -3.87
N ILE A 193 -13.10 -6.85 -2.81
CA ILE A 193 -12.54 -8.22 -2.89
C ILE A 193 -13.43 -9.08 -3.80
N ARG A 194 -14.74 -9.05 -3.63
CA ARG A 194 -15.69 -9.81 -4.48
C ARG A 194 -15.61 -9.39 -5.94
N ARG A 195 -15.46 -8.09 -6.21
CA ARG A 195 -15.26 -7.58 -7.57
C ARG A 195 -13.94 -8.07 -8.18
N LEU A 196 -12.84 -8.05 -7.41
CA LEU A 196 -11.56 -8.64 -7.84
C LEU A 196 -11.71 -10.13 -8.13
N THR A 197 -12.43 -10.87 -7.31
CA THR A 197 -12.70 -12.30 -7.52
C THR A 197 -13.38 -12.56 -8.85
N ALA A 198 -14.38 -11.76 -9.19
CA ALA A 198 -15.10 -11.86 -10.46
C ALA A 198 -14.20 -11.53 -11.69
N LEU A 199 -13.22 -10.62 -11.53
CA LEU A 199 -12.27 -10.26 -12.58
C LEU A 199 -11.13 -11.28 -12.73
N GLY A 200 -10.83 -12.09 -11.71
CA GLY A 200 -9.81 -13.13 -11.72
C GLY A 200 -8.37 -12.65 -11.96
N PRO A 201 -7.88 -11.56 -11.32
CA PRO A 201 -6.57 -11.01 -11.58
C PRO A 201 -5.45 -11.97 -11.15
N GLN A 202 -4.28 -11.85 -11.79
CA GLN A 202 -3.11 -12.67 -11.47
C GLN A 202 -2.12 -12.00 -10.50
N PHE A 203 -2.38 -10.79 -10.04
CA PHE A 203 -1.59 -10.17 -8.97
C PHE A 203 -1.89 -10.80 -7.60
N THR A 204 -1.07 -10.54 -6.62
CA THR A 204 -1.27 -11.02 -5.24
C THR A 204 -2.24 -10.09 -4.51
N LEU A 205 -3.26 -10.65 -3.86
CA LEU A 205 -4.09 -9.93 -2.90
C LEU A 205 -3.50 -10.08 -1.49
N ALA A 206 -3.28 -8.95 -0.82
CA ALA A 206 -2.89 -8.88 0.58
C ALA A 206 -4.04 -8.29 1.40
N VAL A 207 -4.37 -8.94 2.52
CA VAL A 207 -5.41 -8.48 3.45
C VAL A 207 -4.76 -8.03 4.75
N SER A 208 -4.90 -6.75 5.07
CA SER A 208 -4.49 -6.15 6.34
C SER A 208 -5.49 -6.56 7.42
N LEU A 209 -5.22 -7.70 8.07
CA LEU A 209 -6.15 -8.32 9.02
C LEU A 209 -5.98 -7.77 10.44
N HIS A 210 -4.77 -7.81 10.99
CA HIS A 210 -4.30 -7.26 12.25
C HIS A 210 -4.97 -7.78 13.53
N ALA A 211 -6.11 -8.46 13.44
CA ALA A 211 -6.76 -9.19 14.53
C ALA A 211 -7.69 -10.27 13.97
N ALA A 212 -7.85 -11.37 14.72
CA ALA A 212 -8.78 -12.45 14.39
C ALA A 212 -10.14 -12.32 15.11
N ARG A 213 -10.28 -11.36 16.03
CA ARG A 213 -11.48 -11.13 16.83
C ARG A 213 -12.06 -9.75 16.53
N ASP A 214 -13.37 -9.67 16.28
CA ASP A 214 -14.05 -8.43 15.88
C ASP A 214 -13.85 -7.29 16.89
N ALA A 215 -14.00 -7.57 18.21
CA ALA A 215 -13.86 -6.54 19.22
C ALA A 215 -12.50 -5.82 19.13
N LEU A 216 -11.43 -6.57 18.92
CA LEU A 216 -10.09 -6.02 18.76
C LEU A 216 -9.90 -5.36 17.38
N ARG A 217 -10.41 -5.99 16.33
CA ARG A 217 -10.29 -5.44 14.98
C ARG A 217 -11.09 -4.15 14.81
N ASP A 218 -12.21 -3.98 15.51
CA ASP A 218 -12.97 -2.71 15.52
C ASP A 218 -12.13 -1.52 16.01
N VAL A 219 -11.19 -1.78 16.94
CA VAL A 219 -10.25 -0.76 17.43
C VAL A 219 -9.10 -0.53 16.46
N LEU A 220 -8.51 -1.61 15.93
CA LEU A 220 -7.32 -1.54 15.07
C LEU A 220 -7.66 -1.13 13.62
N VAL A 221 -8.76 -1.62 13.09
CA VAL A 221 -9.22 -1.37 11.72
C VAL A 221 -10.70 -1.00 11.78
N PRO A 222 -11.05 0.28 11.91
CA PRO A 222 -12.44 0.73 12.10
C PRO A 222 -13.42 0.24 11.03
N LEU A 223 -12.92 -0.07 9.85
CA LEU A 223 -13.67 -0.66 8.73
C LEU A 223 -14.32 -2.01 9.09
N ASN A 224 -13.81 -2.72 10.13
CA ASN A 224 -14.33 -3.99 10.59
C ASN A 224 -15.80 -3.92 11.06
N ARG A 225 -16.21 -2.75 11.55
CA ARG A 225 -17.62 -2.54 11.96
C ARG A 225 -18.61 -2.68 10.79
N ARG A 226 -18.14 -2.41 9.57
CA ARG A 226 -18.92 -2.56 8.33
C ARG A 226 -18.79 -3.97 7.76
N TRP A 227 -17.60 -4.54 7.78
CA TRP A 227 -17.31 -5.89 7.30
C TRP A 227 -16.51 -6.65 8.36
N PRO A 228 -17.20 -7.47 9.19
CA PRO A 228 -16.57 -8.25 10.26
C PRO A 228 -15.49 -9.21 9.73
N VAL A 229 -14.59 -9.64 10.62
CA VAL A 229 -13.49 -10.55 10.32
C VAL A 229 -13.91 -11.74 9.48
N ALA A 230 -15.00 -12.41 9.86
CA ALA A 230 -15.49 -13.60 9.17
C ALA A 230 -15.84 -13.29 7.70
N GLU A 231 -16.52 -12.17 7.44
CA GLU A 231 -16.92 -11.78 6.09
C GLU A 231 -15.71 -11.42 5.20
N VAL A 232 -14.71 -10.74 5.78
CA VAL A 232 -13.46 -10.41 5.10
C VAL A 232 -12.67 -11.67 4.73
N VAL A 233 -12.55 -12.60 5.66
CA VAL A 233 -11.82 -13.86 5.45
C VAL A 233 -12.55 -14.76 4.46
N ASP A 234 -13.87 -14.85 4.52
CA ASP A 234 -14.66 -15.63 3.57
C ASP A 234 -14.54 -15.07 2.14
N ALA A 235 -14.58 -13.75 1.98
CA ALA A 235 -14.35 -13.12 0.67
C ALA A 235 -12.93 -13.40 0.14
N ALA A 236 -11.93 -13.40 1.03
CA ALA A 236 -10.54 -13.73 0.67
C ALA A 236 -10.37 -15.21 0.31
N ARG A 237 -11.04 -16.14 1.00
CA ARG A 237 -11.08 -17.57 0.67
C ARG A 237 -11.69 -17.81 -0.72
N ASP A 238 -12.81 -17.15 -1.00
CA ASP A 238 -13.44 -17.23 -2.32
C ASP A 238 -12.51 -16.71 -3.40
N HIS A 239 -11.78 -15.62 -3.15
CA HIS A 239 -10.78 -15.10 -4.07
C HIS A 239 -9.67 -16.13 -4.32
N ALA A 240 -9.12 -16.74 -3.26
CA ALA A 240 -8.10 -17.78 -3.38
C ALA A 240 -8.60 -18.98 -4.19
N ARG A 241 -9.82 -19.45 -3.92
CA ARG A 241 -10.45 -20.60 -4.60
C ARG A 241 -10.67 -20.33 -6.09
N VAL A 242 -11.15 -19.15 -6.47
CA VAL A 242 -11.46 -18.79 -7.85
C VAL A 242 -10.18 -18.50 -8.66
N THR A 243 -9.23 -17.79 -8.08
CA THR A 243 -8.02 -17.36 -8.79
C THR A 243 -6.87 -18.38 -8.72
N GLY A 244 -6.94 -19.34 -7.80
CA GLY A 244 -5.83 -20.22 -7.46
C GLY A 244 -4.64 -19.50 -6.79
N ARG A 245 -4.84 -18.23 -6.39
CA ARG A 245 -3.78 -17.39 -5.80
C ARG A 245 -3.83 -17.42 -4.29
N ARG A 246 -2.67 -17.60 -3.66
CA ARG A 246 -2.52 -17.56 -2.20
C ARG A 246 -2.81 -16.14 -1.70
N ILE A 247 -3.60 -16.02 -0.63
CA ILE A 247 -3.81 -14.75 0.08
C ILE A 247 -2.63 -14.47 1.00
N SER A 248 -2.16 -13.23 1.06
CA SER A 248 -1.24 -12.74 2.07
C SER A 248 -2.03 -11.99 3.14
N TYR A 249 -1.97 -12.45 4.40
CA TYR A 249 -2.53 -11.73 5.54
C TYR A 249 -1.41 -10.95 6.24
N GLU A 250 -1.57 -9.64 6.31
CA GLU A 250 -0.66 -8.76 7.03
C GLU A 250 -1.17 -8.60 8.47
N TYR A 251 -0.30 -8.83 9.44
CA TYR A 251 -0.62 -8.76 10.86
C TYR A 251 0.43 -7.92 11.59
N THR A 252 0.07 -6.69 11.95
CA THR A 252 0.94 -5.79 12.72
C THR A 252 0.95 -6.25 14.17
N MET A 253 2.14 -6.58 14.70
CA MET A 253 2.35 -7.07 16.06
C MET A 253 2.51 -5.90 17.02
N ILE A 254 1.49 -5.67 17.85
CA ILE A 254 1.38 -4.55 18.79
C ILE A 254 1.45 -5.09 20.21
N GLY A 255 2.50 -4.72 20.94
CA GLY A 255 2.79 -5.23 22.28
C GLY A 255 1.64 -4.99 23.28
N GLY A 256 1.17 -6.07 23.90
CA GLY A 256 0.09 -6.06 24.88
C GLY A 256 -1.30 -5.75 24.30
N VAL A 257 -1.46 -5.77 22.96
CA VAL A 257 -2.73 -5.45 22.30
C VAL A 257 -3.26 -6.64 21.50
N ASN A 258 -2.47 -7.19 20.58
CA ASN A 258 -2.90 -8.27 19.67
C ASN A 258 -1.87 -9.40 19.56
N ASP A 259 -1.00 -9.53 20.55
CA ASP A 259 0.15 -10.42 20.53
C ASP A 259 0.11 -11.55 21.58
N THR A 260 -1.07 -11.79 22.16
CA THR A 260 -1.25 -12.85 23.17
C THR A 260 -1.35 -14.24 22.51
N ASP A 261 -1.14 -15.30 23.32
CA ASP A 261 -1.33 -16.69 22.88
C ASP A 261 -2.78 -16.93 22.39
N LEU A 262 -3.76 -16.27 23.01
CA LEU A 262 -5.16 -16.33 22.58
C LEU A 262 -5.35 -15.70 21.19
N ASP A 263 -4.66 -14.63 20.87
CA ASP A 263 -4.71 -14.00 19.56
C ASP A 263 -4.04 -14.88 18.49
N ALA A 264 -2.90 -15.51 18.84
CA ALA A 264 -2.22 -16.47 17.97
C ALA A 264 -3.12 -17.68 17.66
N GLN A 265 -3.74 -18.26 18.69
CA GLN A 265 -4.65 -19.39 18.53
C GLN A 265 -5.90 -19.01 17.73
N ALA A 266 -6.51 -17.84 18.02
CA ALA A 266 -7.68 -17.35 17.28
C ALA A 266 -7.35 -17.15 15.79
N LEU A 267 -6.17 -16.62 15.47
CA LEU A 267 -5.72 -16.47 14.08
C LEU A 267 -5.44 -17.82 13.42
N ALA A 268 -4.82 -18.76 14.15
CA ALA A 268 -4.57 -20.10 13.67
C ALA A 268 -5.87 -20.85 13.34
N ASP A 269 -6.86 -20.74 14.23
CA ASP A 269 -8.17 -21.39 14.03
C ASP A 269 -8.95 -20.75 12.88
N LEU A 270 -8.89 -19.41 12.76
CA LEU A 270 -9.54 -18.65 11.70
C LEU A 270 -9.01 -19.05 10.30
N LEU A 271 -7.70 -19.26 10.17
CA LEU A 271 -7.05 -19.51 8.87
C LEU A 271 -6.70 -20.97 8.62
N ARG A 272 -7.15 -21.90 9.48
CA ARG A 272 -6.86 -23.32 9.37
C ARG A 272 -7.34 -23.90 8.04
N GLY A 273 -6.41 -24.49 7.30
CA GLY A 273 -6.69 -25.11 6.00
C GLY A 273 -6.77 -24.13 4.83
N ASP A 274 -6.61 -22.85 5.04
CA ASP A 274 -6.65 -21.85 3.99
C ASP A 274 -5.37 -21.86 3.13
N HIS A 275 -5.52 -21.56 1.85
CA HIS A 275 -4.38 -21.27 0.98
C HIS A 275 -3.85 -19.85 1.26
N ALA A 276 -3.18 -19.72 2.40
CA ALA A 276 -2.80 -18.45 2.99
C ALA A 276 -1.33 -18.34 3.35
N HIS A 277 -0.86 -17.12 3.53
CA HIS A 277 0.42 -16.77 4.10
C HIS A 277 0.23 -15.62 5.08
N VAL A 278 0.83 -15.69 6.25
CA VAL A 278 0.79 -14.62 7.24
C VAL A 278 2.13 -13.92 7.33
N ASN A 279 2.12 -12.59 7.17
CA ASN A 279 3.26 -11.73 7.44
C ASN A 279 3.07 -11.06 8.81
N LEU A 280 3.87 -11.43 9.78
CA LEU A 280 3.95 -10.75 11.07
C LEU A 280 4.87 -9.54 10.93
N ILE A 281 4.34 -8.35 11.22
CA ILE A 281 5.02 -7.08 11.04
C ILE A 281 5.20 -6.44 12.43
N PRO A 282 6.42 -6.37 12.99
CA PRO A 282 6.64 -5.58 14.20
C PRO A 282 6.11 -4.16 13.96
N MET A 283 5.27 -3.64 14.86
CA MET A 283 4.69 -2.31 14.70
C MET A 283 5.77 -1.25 14.54
N ASN A 284 5.57 -0.33 13.61
CA ASN A 284 6.39 0.88 13.52
C ASN A 284 5.76 1.97 14.37
N GLN A 285 6.58 2.61 15.21
CA GLN A 285 6.08 3.64 16.12
C GLN A 285 5.57 4.85 15.34
N VAL A 286 4.41 5.35 15.72
CA VAL A 286 3.81 6.60 15.24
C VAL A 286 3.44 7.48 16.44
N ALA A 287 3.64 8.78 16.31
CA ALA A 287 3.60 9.70 17.45
C ALA A 287 2.24 9.77 18.16
N HIS A 288 1.15 9.55 17.44
CA HIS A 288 -0.22 9.75 17.93
C HIS A 288 -0.83 8.52 18.64
N THR A 289 -0.10 7.39 18.72
CA THR A 289 -0.57 6.20 19.45
C THR A 289 0.32 5.88 20.66
N PRO A 290 -0.22 5.25 21.73
CA PRO A 290 0.58 4.78 22.84
C PRO A 290 1.32 3.48 22.55
N TRP A 291 0.96 2.82 21.44
CA TRP A 291 1.35 1.45 21.15
C TRP A 291 2.79 1.34 20.65
N GLN A 292 3.38 0.19 20.91
CA GLN A 292 4.75 -0.15 20.53
C GLN A 292 4.78 -1.54 19.88
N ALA A 293 5.89 -1.88 19.25
CA ALA A 293 6.10 -3.23 18.73
C ALA A 293 6.10 -4.28 19.83
N SER A 294 5.56 -5.45 19.52
CA SER A 294 5.77 -6.64 20.36
C SER A 294 7.26 -6.98 20.45
N PRO A 295 7.76 -7.47 21.61
CA PRO A 295 9.11 -8.01 21.70
C PRO A 295 9.33 -9.19 20.74
N MET A 296 10.53 -9.30 20.17
CA MET A 296 10.84 -10.38 19.20
C MET A 296 10.52 -11.79 19.72
N PRO A 297 10.84 -12.17 20.97
CA PRO A 297 10.46 -13.49 21.48
C PRO A 297 8.95 -13.75 21.45
N VAL A 298 8.11 -12.74 21.67
CA VAL A 298 6.65 -12.84 21.58
C VAL A 298 6.23 -13.06 20.12
N ILE A 299 6.82 -12.31 19.17
CA ILE A 299 6.54 -12.47 17.74
C ILE A 299 6.96 -13.86 17.25
N GLU A 300 8.11 -14.38 17.71
CA GLU A 300 8.60 -15.71 17.37
C GLU A 300 7.70 -16.82 17.95
N ALA A 301 7.22 -16.67 19.19
CA ALA A 301 6.25 -17.58 19.79
C ALA A 301 4.92 -17.58 19.02
N PHE A 302 4.42 -16.40 18.67
CA PHE A 302 3.21 -16.24 17.85
C PHE A 302 3.37 -16.90 16.47
N ALA A 303 4.53 -16.72 15.82
CA ALA A 303 4.85 -17.37 14.54
C ALA A 303 4.90 -18.91 14.66
N ALA A 304 5.40 -19.42 15.79
CA ALA A 304 5.45 -20.88 16.04
C ALA A 304 4.03 -21.46 16.10
N VAL A 305 3.11 -20.85 16.84
CA VAL A 305 1.69 -21.28 16.91
C VAL A 305 1.07 -21.38 15.52
N LEU A 306 1.27 -20.36 14.67
CA LEU A 306 0.75 -20.39 13.29
C LEU A 306 1.39 -21.47 12.43
N THR A 307 2.70 -21.65 12.58
CA THR A 307 3.46 -22.66 11.81
C THR A 307 3.06 -24.07 12.23
N ASP A 308 2.87 -24.33 13.52
CA ASP A 308 2.40 -25.61 14.06
C ASP A 308 0.97 -25.92 13.61
N ALA A 309 0.15 -24.90 13.37
CA ALA A 309 -1.17 -25.02 12.74
C ALA A 309 -1.11 -25.23 11.20
N GLY A 310 0.09 -25.32 10.60
CA GLY A 310 0.29 -25.53 9.17
C GLY A 310 0.16 -24.25 8.31
N ILE A 311 0.16 -23.06 8.93
CA ILE A 311 0.04 -21.80 8.23
C ILE A 311 1.43 -21.26 7.88
N SER A 312 1.66 -21.02 6.58
CA SER A 312 2.92 -20.40 6.13
C SER A 312 3.08 -19.02 6.74
N THR A 313 4.15 -18.80 7.52
CA THR A 313 4.33 -17.55 8.28
C THR A 313 5.73 -16.97 8.05
N THR A 314 5.83 -15.64 7.98
CA THR A 314 7.10 -14.91 7.97
C THR A 314 7.05 -13.73 8.93
N ILE A 315 8.19 -13.43 9.54
CA ILE A 315 8.39 -12.22 10.33
C ILE A 315 9.12 -11.21 9.45
N ARG A 316 8.48 -10.06 9.17
CA ARG A 316 9.08 -8.99 8.38
C ARG A 316 10.10 -8.22 9.21
N ARG A 317 11.20 -7.86 8.58
CA ARG A 317 12.12 -6.87 9.11
C ARG A 317 11.70 -5.50 8.65
N ASN A 318 11.47 -4.59 9.59
CA ASN A 318 11.14 -3.20 9.30
C ASN A 318 12.31 -2.51 8.59
N ARG A 319 12.00 -1.60 7.68
CA ARG A 319 12.96 -0.80 6.92
C ARG A 319 12.48 0.65 6.86
N GLY A 320 13.43 1.59 6.77
CA GLY A 320 13.14 3.00 6.59
C GLY A 320 12.52 3.69 7.80
N GLN A 321 12.60 3.11 9.01
CA GLN A 321 12.04 3.71 10.21
C GLN A 321 12.61 5.10 10.49
N GLU A 322 13.91 5.29 10.24
CA GLU A 322 14.64 6.55 10.47
C GLU A 322 14.07 7.75 9.70
N VAL A 323 13.46 7.49 8.55
CA VAL A 323 12.90 8.53 7.67
C VAL A 323 11.38 8.42 7.55
N GLY A 324 10.72 7.66 8.44
CA GLY A 324 9.27 7.47 8.39
C GLY A 324 8.80 6.77 7.11
N ALA A 325 9.60 5.85 6.56
CA ALA A 325 9.29 5.11 5.34
C ALA A 325 8.74 3.70 5.58
N ALA A 326 8.70 3.24 6.83
CA ALA A 326 8.17 1.93 7.15
C ALA A 326 6.64 1.88 7.06
N CYS A 327 6.08 0.66 6.97
CA CYS A 327 4.63 0.46 6.89
C CYS A 327 3.92 1.17 8.03
N GLY A 328 2.89 1.95 7.72
CA GLY A 328 2.11 2.74 8.68
C GLY A 328 2.73 4.09 9.05
N GLN A 329 3.94 4.44 8.59
CA GLN A 329 4.60 5.71 8.94
C GLN A 329 4.47 6.81 7.88
N LEU A 330 3.92 6.51 6.69
CA LEU A 330 3.76 7.53 5.64
C LEU A 330 2.76 8.59 6.09
N ALA A 331 3.23 9.82 6.20
CA ALA A 331 2.50 10.91 6.82
C ALA A 331 2.34 12.14 5.91
N ALA A 332 2.96 12.14 4.72
CA ALA A 332 3.00 13.27 3.79
C ALA A 332 3.03 14.59 4.59
N GLU A 333 4.18 15.02 5.05
CA GLU A 333 4.37 16.05 6.07
C GLU A 333 3.39 17.23 5.90
N ARG A 334 2.34 17.27 6.70
CA ARG A 334 1.50 18.47 6.83
C ARG A 334 2.18 19.42 7.78
N ALA A 335 2.31 20.67 7.38
CA ALA A 335 2.66 21.75 8.27
C ALA A 335 1.60 21.83 9.39
N GLY A 336 2.02 21.46 10.61
CA GLY A 336 1.20 21.54 11.81
C GLY A 336 1.11 20.21 12.55
N GLU A 337 1.98 20.00 13.53
CA GLU A 337 1.79 18.93 14.51
C GLU A 337 0.47 19.16 15.26
N PRO A 338 -0.38 18.13 15.45
CA PRO A 338 -1.57 18.27 16.28
C PRO A 338 -1.16 18.69 17.70
N ALA A 339 -1.93 19.59 18.28
CA ALA A 339 -1.64 20.12 19.62
C ALA A 339 -1.46 18.98 20.63
N ALA A 340 -0.39 19.02 21.43
CA ALA A 340 -0.04 17.99 22.40
C ALA A 340 -1.23 17.47 23.25
N PRO A 341 -2.20 18.32 23.71
CA PRO A 341 -3.38 17.85 24.43
C PRO A 341 -4.35 16.98 23.61
N ALA A 342 -4.41 17.18 22.28
CA ALA A 342 -5.26 16.35 21.39
C ALA A 342 -4.65 14.96 21.22
N VAL A 343 -3.33 14.89 21.03
CA VAL A 343 -2.58 13.63 20.97
C VAL A 343 -2.74 12.84 22.29
N ALA A 344 -2.58 13.50 23.45
CA ALA A 344 -2.72 12.84 24.74
C ALA A 344 -4.12 12.24 24.96
N ARG A 345 -5.19 13.00 24.70
CA ARG A 345 -6.58 12.49 24.79
C ARG A 345 -6.85 11.33 23.84
N ARG A 346 -6.25 11.35 22.65
CA ARG A 346 -6.40 10.24 21.71
C ARG A 346 -5.69 8.99 22.22
N ARG A 347 -4.45 9.10 22.72
CA ARG A 347 -3.70 7.99 23.28
C ARG A 347 -4.47 7.33 24.42
N GLU A 348 -5.00 8.10 25.36
CA GLU A 348 -5.83 7.61 26.47
C GLU A 348 -7.08 6.86 25.98
N ARG A 349 -7.81 7.40 24.99
CA ARG A 349 -8.96 6.71 24.39
C ARG A 349 -8.58 5.38 23.75
N LEU A 350 -7.44 5.30 23.07
CA LEU A 350 -6.96 4.07 22.45
C LEU A 350 -6.56 3.02 23.50
N GLU A 351 -5.97 3.43 24.62
CA GLU A 351 -5.65 2.53 25.75
C GLU A 351 -6.93 1.95 26.36
N ILE A 352 -7.94 2.77 26.63
CA ILE A 352 -9.23 2.34 27.16
C ILE A 352 -9.93 1.38 26.17
N ALA A 353 -10.01 1.74 24.90
CA ALA A 353 -10.65 0.91 23.87
C ALA A 353 -9.94 -0.44 23.68
N SER A 354 -8.60 -0.45 23.71
CA SER A 354 -7.82 -1.69 23.61
C SER A 354 -8.06 -2.60 24.82
N ALA A 355 -8.08 -2.04 26.01
CA ALA A 355 -8.35 -2.80 27.25
C ALA A 355 -9.77 -3.41 27.26
N ALA A 356 -10.78 -2.69 26.79
CA ALA A 356 -12.15 -3.20 26.62
C ALA A 356 -12.20 -4.34 25.59
N ALA A 357 -11.57 -4.14 24.44
CA ALA A 357 -11.52 -5.13 23.35
C ALA A 357 -10.81 -6.44 23.75
N LEU A 358 -9.78 -6.34 24.60
CA LEU A 358 -9.10 -7.52 25.16
C LEU A 358 -10.03 -8.36 26.05
N ARG A 359 -11.01 -7.74 26.72
CA ARG A 359 -12.09 -8.42 27.46
C ARG A 359 -13.23 -8.92 26.58
N GLY A 360 -13.15 -8.71 25.26
CA GLY A 360 -14.18 -9.09 24.29
C GLY A 360 -15.33 -8.09 24.14
N GLU A 361 -15.21 -6.92 24.75
CA GLU A 361 -16.22 -5.85 24.69
C GLU A 361 -16.09 -5.08 23.35
N ARG A 362 -17.17 -4.93 22.61
CA ARG A 362 -17.20 -4.09 21.40
C ARG A 362 -17.51 -2.64 21.77
N SER A 363 -16.75 -1.72 21.19
CA SER A 363 -16.99 -0.27 21.35
C SER A 363 -18.29 0.13 20.61
N GLU A 364 -19.11 0.97 21.25
CA GLU A 364 -20.32 1.56 20.66
C GLU A 364 -20.04 2.81 19.80
N GLU A 365 -18.78 3.22 19.63
CA GLU A 365 -18.45 4.40 18.83
C GLU A 365 -18.96 4.24 17.37
N PRO A 366 -19.55 5.29 16.79
CA PRO A 366 -20.06 5.23 15.42
C PRO A 366 -18.93 4.98 14.42
N VAL A 367 -19.23 4.19 13.39
CA VAL A 367 -18.33 4.00 12.24
C VAL A 367 -18.08 5.36 11.60
N PRO A 368 -16.84 5.78 11.36
CA PRO A 368 -16.58 6.99 10.59
C PRO A 368 -17.32 6.90 9.25
N ALA A 369 -18.03 7.95 8.87
CA ALA A 369 -18.68 8.00 7.56
C ALA A 369 -17.64 7.78 6.46
N MET A 370 -17.77 6.70 5.70
CA MET A 370 -16.90 6.40 4.60
C MET A 370 -17.28 7.28 3.41
N VAL A 371 -16.33 8.01 2.86
CA VAL A 371 -16.53 8.73 1.60
C VAL A 371 -16.81 7.69 0.52
N GLY A 372 -18.05 7.63 0.03
CA GLY A 372 -18.47 6.67 -0.98
C GLY A 372 -19.83 6.03 -0.78
N ASP A 373 -20.56 6.34 0.31
CA ASP A 373 -21.90 5.77 0.56
C ASP A 373 -23.00 6.36 -0.37
N GLU A 374 -22.67 7.32 -1.22
CA GLU A 374 -23.59 7.96 -2.17
C GLU A 374 -23.33 7.63 -3.66
N ARG A 375 -22.58 6.54 -3.97
CA ARG A 375 -22.43 6.12 -5.39
C ARG A 375 -22.68 4.66 -5.61
#